data_be48a2128e57f1dbe3e3c40f554e5a73
#
_entry.id   be48a2128e57f1dbe3e3c40f554e5a73
#
_cell.length_a   1.000
_cell.length_b   1.000
_cell.length_c   1.000
_cell.angle_alpha   90.00
_cell.angle_beta   90.00
_cell.angle_gamma   90.00
#
_symmetry.space_group_name_H-M   'P 1'
#
loop_
_entity.id
_entity.type
_entity.pdbx_description
1 polymer ?
#
loop_
_entity_poly.entity_id
_entity_poly.type
_entity_poly.pdbx_seq_one_letter_code
_entity_poly.pdbx_strand_id
1 'polypeptide(L)'
;MKKRTSLSTLSKNKMLILISTVILFLGLAYACTNKQESNHSTAHHSKLHHIPLIAGHDDEKGRESVVNLEPSEPAQEDVHHKDHFHSMTQLFKHTKKGVDWKKEIRKVGSNVLVIAPHGGNIEAGTTELTKLIASDNHYDYYSFTVLRKKHAEDLHVTSAHYNDPTLLNMVKSKDFTVSIHGAKGNQPVIYLGGLDTPLKEAIKKQLVKHHFVVKIAPSYLGGDLKENFVNENIKGKGVQLELTTALRKSLFVNEKLSANSRNKRSNWSPVMYRFSDAIDKAVQQVDDSGEDR
;
A
#
# COMPACT_ATOMS: atom_id res chain seq x y z
N MET A 1 27.46 47.94 -37.81
CA MET A 1 28.11 46.76 -37.27
C MET A 1 28.07 46.82 -35.73
N LYS A 2 27.15 46.12 -35.06
CA LYS A 2 27.07 46.02 -33.58
C LYS A 2 27.51 44.63 -33.17
N LYS A 3 28.56 44.54 -32.36
CA LYS A 3 29.09 43.31 -31.78
C LYS A 3 28.10 42.72 -30.74
N ARG A 4 27.68 41.50 -30.97
CA ARG A 4 26.98 40.67 -29.94
C ARG A 4 28.06 39.97 -29.10
N THR A 5 28.15 40.36 -27.82
CA THR A 5 28.98 39.65 -26.83
C THR A 5 28.11 38.55 -26.17
N SER A 6 28.64 37.32 -26.14
CA SER A 6 27.98 36.12 -25.66
C SER A 6 27.93 36.09 -24.12
N LEU A 7 26.73 35.93 -23.58
CA LEU A 7 26.44 35.85 -22.13
C LEU A 7 26.37 34.38 -21.59
N SER A 8 27.04 33.43 -22.25
CA SER A 8 26.82 31.99 -21.93
C SER A 8 27.89 31.31 -21.06
N THR A 9 29.00 31.96 -20.76
CA THR A 9 30.12 31.34 -20.03
C THR A 9 30.14 31.61 -18.51
N LEU A 10 29.44 32.63 -18.03
CA LEU A 10 29.47 33.03 -16.60
C LEU A 10 28.55 32.18 -15.70
N SER A 11 27.54 31.51 -16.28
CA SER A 11 26.57 30.71 -15.54
C SER A 11 27.09 29.32 -15.14
N LYS A 12 27.90 28.67 -15.96
CA LYS A 12 28.41 27.29 -15.73
C LYS A 12 29.42 27.19 -14.59
N ASN A 13 30.29 28.22 -14.42
CA ASN A 13 31.29 28.17 -13.36
C ASN A 13 30.74 28.44 -11.95
N LYS A 14 29.64 29.19 -11.81
CA LYS A 14 28.98 29.38 -10.51
C LYS A 14 28.24 28.15 -10.03
N MET A 15 27.72 27.31 -10.94
CA MET A 15 27.03 26.08 -10.60
C MET A 15 28.01 24.97 -10.19
N LEU A 16 29.21 24.92 -10.75
CA LEU A 16 30.26 23.93 -10.37
C LEU A 16 30.82 24.19 -8.96
N ILE A 17 30.95 25.46 -8.55
CA ILE A 17 31.46 25.83 -7.22
C ILE A 17 30.43 25.53 -6.14
N LEU A 18 29.11 25.62 -6.43
CA LEU A 18 28.06 25.28 -5.46
C LEU A 18 27.96 23.77 -5.18
N ILE A 19 28.22 22.93 -6.18
CA ILE A 19 28.18 21.47 -6.03
C ILE A 19 29.39 20.95 -5.23
N SER A 20 30.56 21.55 -5.38
CA SER A 20 31.76 21.13 -4.63
C SER A 20 31.69 21.49 -3.13
N THR A 21 31.02 22.59 -2.75
CA THR A 21 30.86 22.97 -1.34
C THR A 21 29.82 22.09 -0.59
N VAL A 22 28.76 21.62 -1.27
CA VAL A 22 27.77 20.73 -0.66
C VAL A 22 28.35 19.33 -0.37
N ILE A 23 29.21 18.81 -1.23
CA ILE A 23 29.87 17.50 -1.03
C ILE A 23 30.86 17.55 0.15
N LEU A 24 31.55 18.69 0.37
CA LEU A 24 32.50 18.85 1.47
C LEU A 24 31.81 18.89 2.85
N PHE A 25 30.60 19.45 2.95
CA PHE A 25 29.83 19.52 4.20
C PHE A 25 29.18 18.18 4.56
N LEU A 26 28.80 17.35 3.60
CA LEU A 26 28.23 16.01 3.85
C LEU A 26 29.31 14.99 4.29
N GLY A 27 30.57 15.17 3.87
CA GLY A 27 31.69 14.33 4.31
C GLY A 27 32.12 14.56 5.77
N LEU A 28 31.99 15.77 6.27
CA LEU A 28 32.34 16.09 7.69
C LEU A 28 31.25 15.62 8.69
N ALA A 29 29.98 15.57 8.31
CA ALA A 29 28.90 15.07 9.16
C ALA A 29 28.97 13.55 9.37
N TYR A 30 29.47 12.79 8.40
CA TYR A 30 29.61 11.32 8.51
C TYR A 30 30.78 10.89 9.42
N ALA A 31 31.80 11.73 9.61
CA ALA A 31 32.97 11.42 10.44
C ALA A 31 32.75 11.67 11.93
N CYS A 32 31.72 12.43 12.34
CA CYS A 32 31.45 12.75 13.74
C CYS A 32 30.50 11.75 14.44
N THR A 33 29.80 10.88 13.72
CA THR A 33 28.82 9.95 14.32
C THR A 33 29.38 8.57 14.65
N ASN A 34 30.64 8.25 14.30
CA ASN A 34 31.24 6.91 14.53
C ASN A 34 32.27 6.85 15.68
N LYS A 35 32.23 7.77 16.65
CA LYS A 35 33.21 7.78 17.74
C LYS A 35 32.59 7.85 19.14
N GLN A 36 31.50 7.09 19.38
CA GLN A 36 31.02 6.95 20.76
C GLN A 36 30.19 5.68 20.93
N GLU A 37 30.88 4.52 21.04
CA GLU A 37 30.39 3.34 21.76
C GLU A 37 31.54 2.39 22.01
N SER A 38 32.23 2.62 23.11
CA SER A 38 32.96 1.58 23.83
C SER A 38 33.11 2.01 25.31
N ASN A 39 32.66 1.16 26.19
CA ASN A 39 32.80 1.11 27.66
C ASN A 39 31.52 1.42 28.44
N HIS A 40 30.83 0.34 28.84
CA HIS A 40 30.72 -0.01 30.26
C HIS A 40 30.13 -1.41 30.45
N SER A 41 31.02 -2.35 30.82
CA SER A 41 30.67 -3.62 31.43
C SER A 41 30.55 -3.39 32.92
N THR A 42 29.45 -3.76 33.56
CA THR A 42 29.41 -4.13 34.97
C THR A 42 28.42 -5.27 35.17
N ALA A 43 28.96 -6.30 35.76
CA ALA A 43 28.33 -7.56 36.14
C ALA A 43 27.33 -7.38 37.28
N HIS A 44 26.20 -8.06 37.20
CA HIS A 44 25.45 -8.45 38.40
C HIS A 44 25.11 -9.95 38.35
N HIS A 45 25.71 -10.65 39.32
CA HIS A 45 25.44 -12.02 39.74
C HIS A 45 24.01 -12.14 40.28
N SER A 46 23.27 -13.18 39.89
CA SER A 46 22.30 -13.83 40.76
C SER A 46 22.06 -15.29 40.39
N LYS A 47 22.58 -16.11 41.28
CA LYS A 47 22.16 -17.41 41.86
C LYS A 47 21.44 -18.42 40.95
N LEU A 48 22.22 -19.49 40.67
CA LEU A 48 21.71 -20.82 40.28
C LEU A 48 20.97 -21.46 41.47
N HIS A 49 19.79 -22.02 41.22
CA HIS A 49 19.23 -23.10 42.03
C HIS A 49 19.38 -24.41 41.26
N HIS A 50 20.07 -25.35 41.89
CA HIS A 50 20.24 -26.74 41.51
C HIS A 50 18.91 -27.50 41.64
N ILE A 51 18.55 -28.34 40.65
CA ILE A 51 17.67 -29.50 40.80
C ILE A 51 18.33 -30.68 40.09
N PRO A 52 18.29 -31.90 40.69
CA PRO A 52 19.22 -32.99 40.39
C PRO A 52 18.85 -33.86 39.21
N LEU A 53 19.89 -34.45 38.59
CA LEU A 53 19.84 -35.50 37.59
C LEU A 53 19.18 -36.77 38.13
N ILE A 54 18.25 -37.34 37.37
CA ILE A 54 17.92 -38.76 37.46
C ILE A 54 18.18 -39.35 36.06
N ALA A 55 19.07 -40.33 36.02
CA ALA A 55 19.41 -41.14 34.86
C ALA A 55 18.34 -42.21 34.61
N GLY A 56 18.05 -42.52 33.36
CA GLY A 56 17.19 -43.64 32.98
C GLY A 56 17.09 -43.77 31.46
N HIS A 57 17.92 -44.64 30.92
CA HIS A 57 17.88 -45.56 29.75
C HIS A 57 16.91 -45.31 28.60
N ASP A 58 17.55 -45.27 27.42
CA ASP A 58 17.27 -45.81 26.08
C ASP A 58 15.84 -46.18 25.67
N ASP A 59 15.33 -45.59 24.57
CA ASP A 59 15.01 -46.30 23.33
C ASP A 59 14.64 -45.33 22.17
N GLU A 60 15.30 -45.56 21.03
CA GLU A 60 15.03 -44.96 19.74
C GLU A 60 13.59 -45.16 19.29
N LYS A 61 12.95 -44.07 18.84
CA LYS A 61 12.14 -44.03 17.61
C LYS A 61 11.73 -42.62 17.29
N GLY A 62 12.13 -42.15 16.10
CA GLY A 62 11.81 -40.85 15.57
C GLY A 62 10.31 -40.55 15.65
N ARG A 63 10.00 -39.43 16.28
CA ARG A 63 8.72 -38.74 16.16
C ARG A 63 9.01 -37.35 15.66
N GLU A 64 8.76 -37.13 14.37
CA GLU A 64 8.52 -35.79 13.86
C GLU A 64 7.45 -35.14 14.74
N SER A 65 7.82 -34.06 15.41
CA SER A 65 6.85 -33.21 16.09
C SER A 65 6.05 -32.46 15.04
N VAL A 66 4.90 -33.03 14.68
CA VAL A 66 3.85 -32.30 13.97
C VAL A 66 3.39 -31.20 14.91
N VAL A 67 3.82 -29.98 14.61
CA VAL A 67 3.25 -28.79 15.23
C VAL A 67 1.82 -28.72 14.73
N ASN A 68 0.87 -29.15 15.56
CA ASN A 68 -0.54 -28.90 15.34
C ASN A 68 -0.75 -27.38 15.39
N LEU A 69 -0.80 -26.78 14.21
CA LEU A 69 -1.37 -25.45 14.04
C LEU A 69 -2.86 -25.59 14.32
N GLU A 70 -3.29 -25.17 15.50
CA GLU A 70 -4.70 -24.94 15.79
C GLU A 70 -5.32 -24.14 14.65
N PRO A 71 -6.52 -24.52 14.16
CA PRO A 71 -7.19 -23.75 13.14
C PRO A 71 -7.47 -22.35 13.70
N SER A 72 -6.87 -21.34 13.09
CA SER A 72 -7.17 -19.95 13.38
C SER A 72 -8.68 -19.74 13.33
N GLU A 73 -9.24 -19.13 14.40
CA GLU A 73 -10.66 -18.77 14.47
C GLU A 73 -11.16 -18.24 13.12
N PRO A 74 -12.35 -18.68 12.66
CA PRO A 74 -12.92 -18.15 11.42
C PRO A 74 -13.04 -16.63 11.56
N ALA A 75 -12.52 -15.92 10.56
CA ALA A 75 -12.74 -14.50 10.44
C ALA A 75 -14.25 -14.26 10.61
N GLN A 76 -14.64 -13.41 11.56
CA GLN A 76 -16.04 -13.05 11.78
C GLN A 76 -16.65 -12.76 10.41
N GLU A 77 -17.70 -13.50 10.03
CA GLU A 77 -18.49 -13.22 8.84
C GLU A 77 -18.84 -11.73 8.88
N ASP A 78 -18.25 -10.98 7.94
CA ASP A 78 -18.68 -9.61 7.74
C ASP A 78 -20.12 -9.71 7.26
N VAL A 79 -21.06 -9.34 8.12
CA VAL A 79 -22.46 -9.15 7.73
C VAL A 79 -22.40 -8.24 6.52
N HIS A 80 -22.71 -8.79 5.34
CA HIS A 80 -22.71 -8.08 4.06
C HIS A 80 -23.47 -6.78 4.26
N HIS A 81 -22.74 -5.68 4.34
CA HIS A 81 -23.37 -4.36 4.44
C HIS A 81 -24.05 -4.15 3.09
N LYS A 82 -25.37 -4.25 3.07
CA LYS A 82 -26.15 -4.01 1.85
C LYS A 82 -25.91 -2.57 1.42
N ASP A 83 -25.32 -2.39 0.25
CA ASP A 83 -25.07 -1.07 -0.30
C ASP A 83 -26.33 -0.22 -0.29
N HIS A 84 -26.23 1.02 0.17
CA HIS A 84 -27.33 1.99 0.12
C HIS A 84 -27.68 2.36 -1.33
N PHE A 85 -26.66 2.43 -2.20
CA PHE A 85 -26.80 2.68 -3.64
C PHE A 85 -26.38 1.45 -4.45
N HIS A 86 -27.23 1.03 -5.39
CA HIS A 86 -26.96 -0.14 -6.23
C HIS A 86 -25.94 0.15 -7.35
N SER A 87 -25.54 1.39 -7.57
CA SER A 87 -24.54 1.78 -8.56
C SER A 87 -23.99 3.18 -8.31
N MET A 88 -22.81 3.49 -8.87
CA MET A 88 -22.26 4.84 -8.83
C MET A 88 -23.15 5.86 -9.55
N THR A 89 -23.82 5.46 -10.63
CA THR A 89 -24.78 6.33 -11.33
C THR A 89 -25.94 6.72 -10.42
N GLN A 90 -26.47 5.79 -9.63
CA GLN A 90 -27.50 6.07 -8.64
C GLN A 90 -26.97 6.99 -7.54
N LEU A 91 -25.80 6.69 -7.00
CA LEU A 91 -25.13 7.50 -5.96
C LEU A 91 -24.97 8.96 -6.44
N PHE A 92 -24.50 9.19 -7.65
CA PHE A 92 -24.31 10.55 -8.19
C PHE A 92 -25.60 11.34 -8.33
N LYS A 93 -26.74 10.69 -8.56
CA LYS A 93 -28.06 11.35 -8.66
C LYS A 93 -28.57 11.83 -7.30
N HIS A 94 -28.18 11.14 -6.22
CA HIS A 94 -28.73 11.40 -4.87
C HIS A 94 -27.75 12.11 -3.93
N THR A 95 -26.53 12.41 -4.39
CA THR A 95 -25.46 13.01 -3.58
C THR A 95 -24.81 14.17 -4.32
N LYS A 96 -24.11 15.04 -3.58
CA LYS A 96 -23.55 16.28 -4.12
C LYS A 96 -22.02 16.25 -4.16
N LYS A 97 -21.46 16.31 -5.38
CA LYS A 97 -20.01 16.49 -5.59
C LYS A 97 -19.51 17.77 -4.91
N GLY A 98 -18.36 17.68 -4.24
CA GLY A 98 -17.76 18.78 -3.50
C GLY A 98 -18.30 18.94 -2.06
N VAL A 99 -19.42 18.29 -1.74
CA VAL A 99 -20.02 18.26 -0.39
C VAL A 99 -19.92 16.87 0.22
N ASP A 100 -20.48 15.88 -0.47
CA ASP A 100 -20.49 14.50 0.01
C ASP A 100 -19.20 13.75 -0.39
N TRP A 101 -18.73 14.03 -1.60
CA TRP A 101 -17.58 13.36 -2.20
C TRP A 101 -16.86 14.23 -3.22
N LYS A 102 -15.65 13.82 -3.59
CA LYS A 102 -14.90 14.32 -4.76
C LYS A 102 -14.23 13.16 -5.48
N LYS A 103 -13.85 13.35 -6.74
CA LYS A 103 -12.92 12.46 -7.46
C LYS A 103 -11.54 13.12 -7.47
N GLU A 104 -10.53 12.35 -7.12
CA GLU A 104 -9.13 12.74 -7.31
C GLU A 104 -8.56 11.88 -8.43
N ILE A 105 -8.04 12.53 -9.46
CA ILE A 105 -7.58 11.87 -10.68
C ILE A 105 -6.23 12.44 -11.09
N ARG A 106 -5.35 11.56 -11.50
CA ARG A 106 -4.09 11.90 -12.17
C ARG A 106 -3.96 11.03 -13.41
N LYS A 107 -3.66 11.65 -14.54
CA LYS A 107 -3.36 10.99 -15.81
C LYS A 107 -2.00 11.46 -16.27
N VAL A 108 -1.03 10.57 -16.28
CA VAL A 108 0.34 10.81 -16.76
C VAL A 108 0.67 9.99 -17.99
N GLY A 109 -0.29 9.19 -18.47
CA GLY A 109 -0.12 8.32 -19.63
C GLY A 109 0.53 6.98 -19.30
N SER A 110 0.51 6.57 -18.03
CA SER A 110 1.03 5.26 -17.62
C SER A 110 0.12 4.12 -18.08
N ASN A 111 0.69 2.95 -18.37
CA ASN A 111 -0.04 1.70 -18.56
C ASN A 111 -0.55 1.08 -17.24
N VAL A 112 -0.19 1.68 -16.09
CA VAL A 112 -0.59 1.27 -14.75
C VAL A 112 -1.60 2.25 -14.16
N LEU A 113 -2.67 1.74 -13.55
CA LEU A 113 -3.65 2.53 -12.81
C LEU A 113 -3.81 1.99 -11.39
N VAL A 114 -3.59 2.85 -10.39
CA VAL A 114 -3.84 2.52 -8.99
C VAL A 114 -5.12 3.23 -8.52
N ILE A 115 -6.01 2.48 -7.85
CA ILE A 115 -7.39 2.89 -7.61
C ILE A 115 -7.74 2.80 -6.13
N ALA A 116 -8.37 3.84 -5.57
CA ALA A 116 -9.07 3.79 -4.27
C ALA A 116 -10.57 4.07 -4.51
N PRO A 117 -11.40 3.03 -4.69
CA PRO A 117 -12.81 3.23 -5.02
C PRO A 117 -13.63 3.71 -3.82
N HIS A 118 -13.22 3.39 -2.62
CA HIS A 118 -13.89 3.72 -1.37
C HIS A 118 -13.05 4.66 -0.48
N GLY A 119 -12.38 5.61 -1.11
CA GLY A 119 -11.45 6.51 -0.43
C GLY A 119 -12.10 7.50 0.53
N GLY A 120 -11.29 8.34 1.15
CA GLY A 120 -11.74 9.35 2.10
C GLY A 120 -12.21 8.76 3.42
N ASN A 121 -13.47 8.98 3.78
CA ASN A 121 -14.01 8.57 5.07
C ASN A 121 -14.73 7.21 5.07
N ILE A 122 -14.84 6.51 3.92
CA ILE A 122 -15.34 5.13 3.88
C ILE A 122 -14.22 4.21 4.42
N GLU A 123 -13.14 4.08 3.65
CA GLU A 123 -12.01 3.22 3.96
C GLU A 123 -10.76 4.09 4.19
N ALA A 124 -10.74 4.76 5.32
CA ALA A 124 -9.73 5.76 5.65
C ALA A 124 -8.30 5.23 5.49
N GLY A 125 -7.47 5.95 4.73
CA GLY A 125 -6.07 5.62 4.43
C GLY A 125 -5.84 5.09 3.02
N THR A 126 -6.86 4.60 2.34
CA THR A 126 -6.73 4.05 0.98
C THR A 126 -6.40 5.13 -0.05
N THR A 127 -7.07 6.30 0.00
CA THR A 127 -6.77 7.44 -0.87
C THR A 127 -5.31 7.87 -0.77
N GLU A 128 -4.80 8.04 0.44
CA GLU A 128 -3.46 8.54 0.71
C GLU A 128 -2.39 7.55 0.23
N LEU A 129 -2.58 6.26 0.50
CA LEU A 129 -1.69 5.20 0.03
C LEU A 129 -1.67 5.12 -1.50
N THR A 130 -2.86 5.05 -2.13
CA THR A 130 -3.00 5.01 -3.60
C THR A 130 -2.33 6.22 -4.25
N LYS A 131 -2.51 7.41 -3.66
CA LYS A 131 -1.88 8.64 -4.12
C LYS A 131 -0.36 8.60 -4.02
N LEU A 132 0.20 8.02 -2.92
CA LEU A 132 1.63 7.85 -2.77
C LEU A 132 2.18 6.91 -3.84
N ILE A 133 1.60 5.71 -3.99
CA ILE A 133 2.02 4.73 -4.99
C ILE A 133 2.06 5.38 -6.37
N ALA A 134 1.01 6.09 -6.76
CA ALA A 134 0.93 6.71 -8.07
C ALA A 134 1.91 7.89 -8.23
N SER A 135 2.11 8.73 -7.19
CA SER A 135 2.97 9.91 -7.29
C SER A 135 4.45 9.56 -7.38
N ASP A 136 4.89 8.58 -6.60
CA ASP A 136 6.30 8.22 -6.49
C ASP A 136 6.75 7.39 -7.71
N ASN A 137 5.82 6.65 -8.37
CA ASN A 137 6.14 5.71 -9.45
C ASN A 137 5.60 6.14 -10.82
N HIS A 138 5.10 7.35 -10.96
CA HIS A 138 4.60 7.89 -12.23
C HIS A 138 3.42 7.11 -12.83
N TYR A 139 2.52 6.57 -11.98
CA TYR A 139 1.32 5.86 -12.41
C TYR A 139 0.11 6.78 -12.53
N ASP A 140 -0.87 6.35 -13.32
CA ASP A 140 -2.19 6.93 -13.32
C ASP A 140 -2.90 6.59 -12.00
N TYR A 141 -3.81 7.47 -11.57
CA TYR A 141 -4.43 7.37 -10.27
C TYR A 141 -5.90 7.81 -10.30
N TYR A 142 -6.74 7.06 -9.61
CA TYR A 142 -8.13 7.41 -9.36
C TYR A 142 -8.48 7.17 -7.89
N SER A 143 -9.18 8.13 -7.27
CA SER A 143 -9.84 7.91 -5.99
C SER A 143 -11.21 8.56 -5.97
N PHE A 144 -12.21 7.79 -5.55
CA PHE A 144 -13.49 8.33 -5.10
C PHE A 144 -13.35 8.65 -3.61
N THR A 145 -13.22 9.93 -3.29
CA THR A 145 -12.88 10.40 -1.95
C THR A 145 -14.12 10.95 -1.26
N VAL A 146 -14.67 10.21 -0.30
CA VAL A 146 -15.83 10.66 0.49
C VAL A 146 -15.41 11.70 1.53
N LEU A 147 -16.09 12.84 1.50
CA LEU A 147 -15.89 14.00 2.38
C LEU A 147 -16.80 13.97 3.60
N ARG A 148 -17.98 13.38 3.47
CA ARG A 148 -18.99 13.24 4.51
C ARG A 148 -18.37 12.54 5.72
N LYS A 149 -18.61 13.11 6.94
CA LYS A 149 -18.04 12.55 8.18
C LYS A 149 -18.98 11.55 8.86
N LYS A 150 -20.28 11.75 8.73
CA LYS A 150 -21.32 10.85 9.25
C LYS A 150 -21.93 10.10 8.11
N HIS A 151 -22.22 8.83 8.30
CA HIS A 151 -22.82 7.97 7.27
C HIS A 151 -21.99 7.97 5.98
N ALA A 152 -20.65 7.97 6.10
CA ALA A 152 -19.74 7.88 4.96
C ALA A 152 -19.87 6.53 4.24
N GLU A 153 -20.12 5.48 5.02
CA GLU A 153 -20.38 4.11 4.60
C GLU A 153 -21.58 3.97 3.68
N ASP A 154 -22.59 4.84 3.78
CA ASP A 154 -23.74 4.86 2.85
C ASP A 154 -23.33 5.14 1.39
N LEU A 155 -22.12 5.72 1.19
CA LEU A 155 -21.59 6.00 -0.15
C LEU A 155 -20.69 4.86 -0.67
N HIS A 156 -20.69 3.72 -0.02
CA HIS A 156 -20.08 2.52 -0.54
C HIS A 156 -20.90 1.95 -1.70
N VAL A 157 -20.24 1.49 -2.76
CA VAL A 157 -20.83 0.73 -3.87
C VAL A 157 -19.90 -0.43 -4.19
N THR A 158 -20.39 -1.64 -4.10
CA THR A 158 -19.66 -2.87 -4.40
C THR A 158 -18.97 -2.79 -5.77
N SER A 159 -17.73 -3.26 -5.85
CA SER A 159 -16.86 -3.14 -7.02
C SER A 159 -17.44 -3.71 -8.31
N ALA A 160 -18.25 -4.78 -8.25
CA ALA A 160 -18.96 -5.34 -9.39
C ALA A 160 -20.11 -4.45 -9.91
N HIS A 161 -20.58 -3.49 -9.10
CA HIS A 161 -21.62 -2.54 -9.46
C HIS A 161 -21.09 -1.11 -9.65
N TYR A 162 -19.78 -0.96 -9.69
CA TYR A 162 -19.07 0.33 -9.67
C TYR A 162 -19.00 0.96 -11.08
N ASN A 163 -20.11 1.41 -11.59
CA ASN A 163 -20.27 1.91 -12.97
C ASN A 163 -19.94 3.40 -13.15
N ASP A 164 -18.86 3.90 -12.49
CA ASP A 164 -18.38 5.27 -12.74
C ASP A 164 -17.75 5.37 -14.14
N PRO A 165 -18.34 6.16 -15.08
CA PRO A 165 -17.80 6.24 -16.44
C PRO A 165 -16.35 6.77 -16.49
N THR A 166 -15.97 7.61 -15.52
CA THR A 166 -14.61 8.16 -15.46
C THR A 166 -13.59 7.06 -15.15
N LEU A 167 -13.89 6.22 -14.12
CA LEU A 167 -13.04 5.11 -13.74
C LEU A 167 -12.99 4.06 -14.86
N LEU A 168 -14.14 3.63 -15.37
CA LEU A 168 -14.20 2.60 -16.42
C LEU A 168 -13.42 3.00 -17.68
N ASN A 169 -13.51 4.28 -18.08
CA ASN A 169 -12.72 4.79 -19.21
C ASN A 169 -11.21 4.79 -18.94
N MET A 170 -10.80 4.97 -17.67
CA MET A 170 -9.38 4.87 -17.30
C MET A 170 -8.91 3.41 -17.29
N VAL A 171 -9.69 2.51 -16.70
CA VAL A 171 -9.36 1.09 -16.58
C VAL A 171 -9.17 0.44 -17.94
N LYS A 172 -10.11 0.65 -18.89
CA LYS A 172 -10.11 0.05 -20.23
C LYS A 172 -8.88 0.33 -21.09
N SER A 173 -8.06 1.29 -20.69
CA SER A 173 -6.82 1.67 -21.41
C SER A 173 -5.55 1.19 -20.72
N LYS A 174 -5.63 0.33 -19.71
CA LYS A 174 -4.49 -0.06 -18.86
C LYS A 174 -4.12 -1.52 -19.05
N ASP A 175 -2.80 -1.79 -18.96
CA ASP A 175 -2.28 -3.14 -18.88
C ASP A 175 -2.38 -3.68 -17.44
N PHE A 176 -2.12 -2.80 -16.46
CA PHE A 176 -2.13 -3.16 -15.05
C PHE A 176 -3.08 -2.27 -14.25
N THR A 177 -3.94 -2.92 -13.47
CA THR A 177 -4.88 -2.26 -12.57
C THR A 177 -4.76 -2.85 -11.17
N VAL A 178 -4.56 -1.98 -10.18
CA VAL A 178 -4.46 -2.35 -8.77
C VAL A 178 -5.44 -1.51 -7.96
N SER A 179 -6.41 -2.15 -7.31
CA SER A 179 -7.36 -1.48 -6.41
C SER A 179 -6.97 -1.69 -4.95
N ILE A 180 -7.04 -0.61 -4.18
CA ILE A 180 -6.74 -0.57 -2.74
C ILE A 180 -8.04 -0.33 -1.98
N HIS A 181 -8.46 -1.33 -1.23
CA HIS A 181 -9.65 -1.37 -0.40
C HIS A 181 -9.32 -1.47 1.08
N GLY A 182 -10.31 -1.28 1.91
CA GLY A 182 -10.18 -1.39 3.35
C GLY A 182 -11.13 -2.40 3.97
N ALA A 183 -10.58 -3.45 4.52
CA ALA A 183 -11.31 -4.43 5.32
C ALA A 183 -11.34 -4.07 6.81
N LYS A 184 -12.26 -4.68 7.56
CA LYS A 184 -12.21 -4.71 9.03
C LYS A 184 -11.12 -5.66 9.50
N GLY A 185 -10.58 -5.43 10.68
CA GLY A 185 -9.60 -6.32 11.31
C GLY A 185 -8.67 -5.58 12.26
N ASN A 186 -8.32 -6.25 13.36
CA ASN A 186 -7.48 -5.76 14.44
C ASN A 186 -6.00 -6.22 14.32
N GLN A 187 -5.69 -7.07 13.34
CA GLN A 187 -4.34 -7.46 12.98
C GLN A 187 -3.94 -6.83 11.65
N PRO A 188 -2.67 -6.41 11.46
CA PRO A 188 -2.20 -5.78 10.22
C PRO A 188 -2.01 -6.80 9.10
N VAL A 189 -3.07 -7.07 8.35
CA VAL A 189 -3.12 -8.08 7.27
C VAL A 189 -3.56 -7.43 5.97
N ILE A 190 -3.01 -7.92 4.87
CA ILE A 190 -3.45 -7.66 3.50
C ILE A 190 -4.12 -8.93 2.97
N TYR A 191 -5.35 -8.82 2.51
CA TYR A 191 -5.98 -9.87 1.72
C TYR A 191 -5.82 -9.55 0.24
N LEU A 192 -5.36 -10.54 -0.51
CA LEU A 192 -4.97 -10.41 -1.91
C LEU A 192 -5.92 -11.18 -2.81
N GLY A 193 -6.52 -10.47 -3.76
CA GLY A 193 -7.51 -11.00 -4.70
C GLY A 193 -7.35 -10.42 -6.12
N GLY A 194 -8.38 -10.59 -6.95
CA GLY A 194 -8.37 -10.22 -8.36
C GLY A 194 -7.98 -11.38 -9.28
N LEU A 195 -8.09 -11.16 -10.59
CA LEU A 195 -7.86 -12.20 -11.61
C LEU A 195 -6.43 -12.27 -12.13
N ASP A 196 -5.61 -11.23 -11.96
CA ASP A 196 -4.23 -11.19 -12.47
C ASP A 196 -3.28 -12.01 -11.59
N THR A 197 -3.12 -13.30 -11.91
CA THR A 197 -2.29 -14.20 -11.14
C THR A 197 -0.80 -13.85 -11.16
N PRO A 198 -0.15 -13.55 -12.30
CA PRO A 198 1.25 -13.12 -12.32
C PRO A 198 1.51 -11.90 -11.44
N LEU A 199 0.69 -10.87 -11.58
CA LEU A 199 0.82 -9.64 -10.77
C LEU A 199 0.53 -9.89 -9.28
N LYS A 200 -0.46 -10.73 -8.93
CA LYS A 200 -0.73 -11.12 -7.55
C LYS A 200 0.48 -11.79 -6.89
N GLU A 201 1.09 -12.75 -7.55
CA GLU A 201 2.25 -13.45 -7.00
C GLU A 201 3.46 -12.52 -6.86
N ALA A 202 3.70 -11.62 -7.81
CA ALA A 202 4.73 -10.60 -7.71
C ALA A 202 4.47 -9.65 -6.53
N ILE A 203 3.24 -9.14 -6.39
CA ILE A 203 2.83 -8.27 -5.27
C ILE A 203 3.00 -8.99 -3.94
N LYS A 204 2.51 -10.24 -3.82
CA LYS A 204 2.67 -11.04 -2.61
C LYS A 204 4.14 -11.21 -2.22
N LYS A 205 4.99 -11.59 -3.18
CA LYS A 205 6.43 -11.76 -2.98
C LYS A 205 7.09 -10.48 -2.46
N GLN A 206 6.80 -9.34 -3.08
CA GLN A 206 7.39 -8.07 -2.68
C GLN A 206 6.84 -7.59 -1.32
N LEU A 207 5.54 -7.70 -1.06
CA LEU A 207 4.96 -7.32 0.23
C LEU A 207 5.54 -8.17 1.37
N VAL A 208 5.67 -9.49 1.20
CA VAL A 208 6.29 -10.37 2.20
C VAL A 208 7.76 -10.00 2.43
N LYS A 209 8.52 -9.71 1.37
CA LYS A 209 9.90 -9.21 1.48
C LYS A 209 10.01 -7.91 2.28
N HIS A 210 8.97 -7.07 2.22
CA HIS A 210 8.86 -5.83 2.98
C HIS A 210 8.19 -6.01 4.36
N HIS A 211 8.09 -7.26 4.85
CA HIS A 211 7.56 -7.64 6.16
C HIS A 211 6.07 -7.38 6.38
N PHE A 212 5.26 -7.43 5.31
CA PHE A 212 3.81 -7.43 5.42
C PHE A 212 3.26 -8.84 5.52
N VAL A 213 2.18 -8.99 6.29
CA VAL A 213 1.41 -10.24 6.35
C VAL A 213 0.39 -10.24 5.21
N VAL A 214 0.54 -11.16 4.28
CA VAL A 214 -0.34 -11.30 3.11
C VAL A 214 -1.07 -12.63 3.17
N LYS A 215 -2.40 -12.60 3.02
CA LYS A 215 -3.27 -13.77 2.93
C LYS A 215 -4.07 -13.73 1.62
N ILE A 216 -4.47 -14.88 1.13
CA ILE A 216 -5.44 -14.93 0.02
C ILE A 216 -6.78 -14.42 0.54
N ALA A 217 -7.43 -13.59 -0.25
CA ALA A 217 -8.73 -13.04 0.09
C ALA A 217 -9.78 -14.16 0.16
N PRO A 218 -10.65 -14.17 1.18
CA PRO A 218 -11.83 -15.02 1.15
C PRO A 218 -12.75 -14.59 0.00
N SER A 219 -13.66 -15.46 -0.43
CA SER A 219 -14.48 -15.26 -1.64
C SER A 219 -15.26 -13.94 -1.64
N TYR A 220 -15.75 -13.51 -0.49
CA TYR A 220 -16.50 -12.23 -0.35
C TYR A 220 -15.62 -10.96 -0.46
N LEU A 221 -14.29 -11.10 -0.38
CA LEU A 221 -13.29 -10.04 -0.59
C LEU A 221 -12.43 -10.30 -1.84
N GLY A 222 -12.71 -11.38 -2.58
CA GLY A 222 -11.84 -11.91 -3.62
C GLY A 222 -11.60 -11.00 -4.81
N GLY A 223 -12.57 -10.16 -5.15
CA GLY A 223 -12.45 -9.29 -6.32
C GLY A 223 -12.29 -10.04 -7.66
N ASP A 224 -12.70 -11.32 -7.69
CA ASP A 224 -12.50 -12.27 -8.79
C ASP A 224 -13.66 -12.36 -9.79
N LEU A 225 -14.70 -11.53 -9.62
CA LEU A 225 -15.76 -11.40 -10.59
C LEU A 225 -15.27 -10.61 -11.81
N LYS A 226 -15.65 -11.03 -13.01
CA LYS A 226 -15.31 -10.32 -14.25
C LYS A 226 -15.89 -8.91 -14.31
N GLU A 227 -17.06 -8.71 -13.68
CA GLU A 227 -17.78 -7.45 -13.56
C GLU A 227 -17.15 -6.49 -12.54
N ASN A 228 -16.17 -6.95 -11.75
CA ASN A 228 -15.39 -6.04 -10.91
C ASN A 228 -14.56 -5.13 -11.81
N PHE A 229 -14.72 -3.81 -11.65
CA PHE A 229 -14.05 -2.81 -12.48
C PHE A 229 -12.54 -3.05 -12.61
N VAL A 230 -11.89 -3.59 -11.57
CA VAL A 230 -10.44 -3.83 -11.59
C VAL A 230 -10.03 -4.85 -12.65
N ASN A 231 -10.97 -5.74 -13.05
CA ASN A 231 -10.75 -6.77 -14.06
C ASN A 231 -11.20 -6.35 -15.47
N GLU A 232 -11.66 -5.10 -15.67
CA GLU A 232 -12.11 -4.59 -16.98
C GLU A 232 -11.00 -3.89 -17.78
N ASN A 233 -9.73 -4.11 -17.45
CA ASN A 233 -8.59 -3.59 -18.19
C ASN A 233 -8.39 -4.32 -19.53
N ILE A 234 -7.36 -3.92 -20.31
CA ILE A 234 -7.05 -4.53 -21.62
C ILE A 234 -6.88 -6.05 -21.52
N LYS A 235 -6.30 -6.54 -20.44
CA LYS A 235 -6.02 -7.97 -20.19
C LYS A 235 -7.20 -8.73 -19.59
N GLY A 236 -8.30 -8.04 -19.23
CA GLY A 236 -9.44 -8.64 -18.54
C GLY A 236 -9.13 -9.14 -17.13
N LYS A 237 -8.09 -8.62 -16.48
CA LYS A 237 -7.60 -9.08 -15.18
C LYS A 237 -6.86 -7.97 -14.43
N GLY A 238 -7.08 -7.89 -13.13
CA GLY A 238 -6.42 -6.92 -12.26
C GLY A 238 -6.21 -7.49 -10.86
N VAL A 239 -5.71 -6.67 -9.94
CA VAL A 239 -5.43 -7.06 -8.55
C VAL A 239 -6.23 -6.19 -7.59
N GLN A 240 -6.85 -6.84 -6.60
CA GLN A 240 -7.54 -6.20 -5.49
C GLN A 240 -6.79 -6.48 -4.18
N LEU A 241 -6.54 -5.44 -3.40
CA LEU A 241 -5.90 -5.51 -2.09
C LEU A 241 -6.86 -4.97 -1.03
N GLU A 242 -7.14 -5.81 -0.02
CA GLU A 242 -7.98 -5.46 1.12
C GLU A 242 -7.11 -5.26 2.36
N LEU A 243 -7.00 -4.03 2.82
CA LEU A 243 -6.15 -3.66 3.94
C LEU A 243 -6.98 -3.58 5.22
N THR A 244 -6.65 -4.39 6.21
CA THR A 244 -7.33 -4.34 7.51
C THR A 244 -7.24 -2.95 8.17
N THR A 245 -8.17 -2.65 9.06
CA THR A 245 -8.16 -1.38 9.83
C THR A 245 -6.84 -1.21 10.58
N ALA A 246 -6.30 -2.27 11.17
CA ALA A 246 -5.02 -2.22 11.88
C ALA A 246 -3.86 -1.86 10.92
N LEU A 247 -3.81 -2.45 9.73
CA LEU A 247 -2.80 -2.10 8.74
C LEU A 247 -2.96 -0.66 8.27
N ARG A 248 -4.18 -0.21 7.95
CA ARG A 248 -4.42 1.18 7.52
C ARG A 248 -4.01 2.19 8.59
N LYS A 249 -4.19 1.88 9.88
CA LYS A 249 -3.68 2.70 10.99
C LYS A 249 -2.16 2.78 10.99
N SER A 250 -1.45 1.68 10.79
CA SER A 250 0.02 1.65 10.77
C SER A 250 0.66 2.45 9.63
N LEU A 251 -0.11 2.79 8.59
CA LEU A 251 0.34 3.67 7.50
C LEU A 251 0.59 5.12 7.98
N PHE A 252 0.14 5.48 9.18
CA PHE A 252 0.22 6.84 9.71
C PHE A 252 0.93 6.87 11.06
N VAL A 253 1.71 7.93 11.28
CA VAL A 253 2.34 8.18 12.58
C VAL A 253 1.26 8.34 13.65
N ASN A 254 1.46 7.65 14.79
CA ASN A 254 0.50 7.58 15.89
C ASN A 254 -0.89 7.02 15.51
N GLU A 255 -0.96 6.25 14.41
CA GLU A 255 -2.17 5.53 13.98
C GLU A 255 -3.41 6.42 13.77
N LYS A 256 -3.22 7.71 13.48
CA LYS A 256 -4.31 8.68 13.34
C LYS A 256 -4.94 8.68 11.96
N LEU A 257 -6.13 8.10 11.84
CA LEU A 257 -6.91 8.03 10.60
C LEU A 257 -7.88 9.22 10.37
N SER A 258 -7.85 10.27 11.18
CA SER A 258 -8.69 11.45 10.91
C SER A 258 -8.25 12.15 9.62
N ALA A 259 -9.19 12.72 8.86
CA ALA A 259 -8.88 13.40 7.60
C ALA A 259 -7.81 14.49 7.74
N ASN A 260 -7.86 15.27 8.83
CA ASN A 260 -6.85 16.31 9.11
C ASN A 260 -5.46 15.72 9.33
N SER A 261 -5.36 14.49 9.86
CA SER A 261 -4.09 13.79 10.06
C SER A 261 -3.60 13.16 8.74
N ARG A 262 -4.46 12.42 8.06
CA ARG A 262 -4.10 11.70 6.82
C ARG A 262 -3.62 12.62 5.71
N ASN A 263 -4.22 13.80 5.56
CA ASN A 263 -3.88 14.77 4.52
C ASN A 263 -2.51 15.43 4.70
N LYS A 264 -1.87 15.25 5.86
CA LYS A 264 -0.52 15.77 6.11
C LYS A 264 0.53 14.70 5.78
N ARG A 265 1.33 14.92 4.75
CA ARG A 265 2.38 13.96 4.35
C ARG A 265 3.39 13.70 5.49
N SER A 266 3.61 14.65 6.39
CA SER A 266 4.43 14.47 7.59
C SER A 266 3.90 13.41 8.59
N ASN A 267 2.64 13.01 8.46
CA ASN A 267 2.05 11.95 9.26
C ASN A 267 2.10 10.57 8.58
N TRP A 268 2.62 10.48 7.36
CA TRP A 268 2.77 9.21 6.68
C TRP A 268 3.97 8.46 7.25
N SER A 269 3.77 7.23 7.65
CA SER A 269 4.78 6.42 8.33
C SER A 269 5.72 5.74 7.32
N PRO A 270 6.89 5.26 7.75
CA PRO A 270 7.76 4.42 6.91
C PRO A 270 7.05 3.16 6.36
N VAL A 271 6.00 2.67 7.02
CA VAL A 271 5.19 1.52 6.56
C VAL A 271 4.52 1.85 5.22
N MET A 272 3.96 3.06 5.09
CA MET A 272 3.30 3.50 3.85
C MET A 272 4.27 3.54 2.67
N TYR A 273 5.48 4.02 2.88
CA TYR A 273 6.52 4.08 1.83
C TYR A 273 7.03 2.70 1.44
N ARG A 274 7.23 1.79 2.41
CA ARG A 274 7.60 0.39 2.11
C ARG A 274 6.51 -0.33 1.31
N PHE A 275 5.23 -0.03 1.60
CA PHE A 275 4.13 -0.59 0.83
C PHE A 275 4.15 -0.08 -0.62
N SER A 276 4.34 1.23 -0.81
CA SER A 276 4.46 1.85 -2.14
C SER A 276 5.60 1.23 -2.96
N ASP A 277 6.78 1.09 -2.38
CA ASP A 277 7.95 0.46 -3.01
C ASP A 277 7.71 -1.01 -3.38
N ALA A 278 7.00 -1.75 -2.52
CA ALA A 278 6.66 -3.15 -2.80
C ALA A 278 5.72 -3.30 -4.02
N ILE A 279 4.72 -2.43 -4.15
CA ILE A 279 3.80 -2.45 -5.31
C ILE A 279 4.55 -2.09 -6.59
N ASP A 280 5.38 -1.05 -6.57
CA ASP A 280 6.16 -0.64 -7.72
C ASP A 280 7.09 -1.75 -8.23
N LYS A 281 7.88 -2.35 -7.35
CA LYS A 281 8.77 -3.46 -7.69
C LYS A 281 8.04 -4.67 -8.25
N ALA A 282 6.83 -4.93 -7.78
CA ALA A 282 6.02 -6.02 -8.30
C ALA A 282 5.53 -5.74 -9.72
N VAL A 283 5.04 -4.53 -9.97
CA VAL A 283 4.60 -4.11 -11.32
C VAL A 283 5.75 -4.15 -12.30
N GLN A 284 6.90 -3.55 -11.95
CA GLN A 284 8.10 -3.56 -12.80
C GLN A 284 8.56 -4.99 -13.12
N GLN A 285 8.56 -5.89 -12.12
CA GLN A 285 8.97 -7.28 -12.33
C GLN A 285 8.10 -7.97 -13.40
N VAL A 286 6.78 -7.73 -13.42
CA VAL A 286 5.86 -8.36 -14.39
C VAL A 286 5.93 -7.66 -15.75
N ASP A 287 6.06 -6.33 -15.79
CA ASP A 287 6.17 -5.57 -17.05
C ASP A 287 7.46 -5.95 -17.79
N ASP A 288 8.58 -6.08 -17.08
CA ASP A 288 9.89 -6.47 -17.64
C ASP A 288 9.93 -7.93 -18.09
N SER A 289 9.23 -8.85 -17.42
CA SER A 289 9.20 -10.27 -17.79
C SER A 289 8.53 -10.54 -19.13
N GLY A 290 7.65 -9.64 -19.56
CA GLY A 290 6.87 -9.82 -20.79
C GLY A 290 5.91 -11.01 -20.77
N GLU A 291 5.73 -11.66 -19.61
CA GLU A 291 4.87 -12.86 -19.44
C GLU A 291 3.40 -12.60 -19.79
N ASP A 292 3.04 -11.34 -19.97
CA ASP A 292 1.67 -10.89 -20.21
C ASP A 292 1.46 -10.20 -21.57
N ARG A 293 2.43 -10.31 -22.52
CA ARG A 293 2.28 -9.73 -23.87
C ARG A 293 1.70 -10.71 -24.87
#